data_b4dc86a69199e68b05ca62054c148660
#
_entry.id   b4dc86a69199e68b05ca62054c148660
#
_cell.length_a   1.000
_cell.length_b   1.000
_cell.length_c   1.000
_cell.angle_alpha   90.00
_cell.angle_beta   90.00
_cell.angle_gamma   90.00
#
_symmetry.space_group_name_H-M   'P 1'
#
loop_
_entity.id
_entity.type
_entity.pdbx_description
1 polymer ?
#
loop_
_entity_poly.entity_id
_entity_poly.type
_entity_poly.pdbx_seq_one_letter_code
_entity_poly.pdbx_strand_id
1 'polypeptide(L)'
;MNPLHFVLDFRSGVPIYVQIVEQVQQLVASGKLNPGDQLPTVRQLASELRVNFNTIARAYRMLDEAGLISTQQGRGTYILDQPEEGLGDLLKKETLEVQTARFLAELTRQGYTPQEIKETIERNQADELSNSEEPA
;
A
#
# COMPACT_ATOMS: atom_id res chain seq x y z
N MET A 1 15.96 -8.02 -16.96
CA MET A 1 16.38 -7.45 -15.67
C MET A 1 15.24 -6.65 -15.08
N ASN A 2 14.78 -7.05 -13.91
CA ASN A 2 13.68 -6.37 -13.25
C ASN A 2 14.26 -5.32 -12.31
N PRO A 3 14.13 -4.01 -12.65
CA PRO A 3 14.63 -2.95 -11.77
C PRO A 3 13.78 -2.78 -10.52
N LEU A 4 12.63 -3.47 -10.45
CA LEU A 4 11.71 -3.34 -9.33
C LEU A 4 11.92 -4.51 -8.38
N HIS A 5 12.59 -4.23 -7.28
CA HIS A 5 12.73 -5.20 -6.21
C HIS A 5 11.63 -4.96 -5.18
N PHE A 6 10.54 -5.72 -5.31
CA PHE A 6 9.51 -5.73 -4.28
C PHE A 6 9.92 -6.67 -3.17
N VAL A 7 9.89 -6.18 -1.95
CA VAL A 7 10.10 -6.99 -0.75
C VAL A 7 8.76 -7.21 -0.09
N LEU A 8 8.22 -8.41 -0.23
CA LEU A 8 6.92 -8.75 0.32
C LEU A 8 7.06 -9.50 1.64
N ASP A 9 6.30 -9.09 2.63
CA ASP A 9 6.24 -9.75 3.93
C ASP A 9 4.87 -10.39 4.10
N PHE A 10 4.81 -11.70 3.94
CA PHE A 10 3.57 -12.46 4.06
C PHE A 10 3.11 -12.64 5.50
N ARG A 11 3.94 -12.29 6.48
CA ARG A 11 3.66 -12.42 7.91
C ARG A 11 3.24 -11.13 8.59
N SER A 12 3.38 -10.01 7.91
CA SER A 12 3.11 -8.69 8.51
C SER A 12 1.64 -8.43 8.82
N GLY A 13 0.74 -9.20 8.20
CA GLY A 13 -0.69 -8.93 8.28
C GLY A 13 -1.17 -7.85 7.31
N VAL A 14 -0.27 -7.12 6.69
CA VAL A 14 -0.62 -6.14 5.65
C VAL A 14 -0.91 -6.88 4.35
N PRO A 15 -2.05 -6.63 3.70
CA PRO A 15 -2.37 -7.27 2.42
C PRO A 15 -1.27 -7.05 1.39
N ILE A 16 -0.99 -8.06 0.58
CA ILE A 16 0.09 -7.98 -0.41
C ILE A 16 -0.15 -6.85 -1.41
N TYR A 17 -1.39 -6.65 -1.87
CA TYR A 17 -1.66 -5.57 -2.82
C TYR A 17 -1.34 -4.19 -2.24
N VAL A 18 -1.55 -4.00 -0.92
CA VAL A 18 -1.20 -2.77 -0.22
C VAL A 18 0.32 -2.58 -0.21
N GLN A 19 1.06 -3.64 0.09
CA GLN A 19 2.52 -3.59 0.10
C GLN A 19 3.07 -3.18 -1.27
N ILE A 20 2.49 -3.71 -2.34
CA ILE A 20 2.89 -3.37 -3.71
C ILE A 20 2.60 -1.90 -3.99
N VAL A 21 1.41 -1.42 -3.67
CA VAL A 21 1.04 -0.01 -3.87
C VAL A 21 1.99 0.92 -3.13
N GLU A 22 2.26 0.64 -1.86
CA GLU A 22 3.17 1.46 -1.07
C GLU A 22 4.59 1.48 -1.63
N GLN A 23 5.09 0.33 -2.09
CA GLN A 23 6.44 0.25 -2.64
C GLN A 23 6.57 0.99 -3.97
N VAL A 24 5.55 0.93 -4.82
CA VAL A 24 5.54 1.73 -6.05
C VAL A 24 5.55 3.22 -5.73
N GLN A 25 4.74 3.65 -4.76
CA GLN A 25 4.74 5.04 -4.31
C GLN A 25 6.11 5.49 -3.83
N GLN A 26 6.78 4.67 -3.04
CA GLN A 26 8.12 4.96 -2.53
C GLN A 26 9.15 5.05 -3.66
N LEU A 27 9.06 4.15 -4.64
CA LEU A 27 9.97 4.17 -5.79
C LEU A 27 9.79 5.44 -6.61
N VAL A 28 8.56 5.90 -6.80
CA VAL A 28 8.27 7.15 -7.49
C VAL A 28 8.78 8.34 -6.68
N ALA A 29 8.50 8.36 -5.38
CA ALA A 29 8.90 9.46 -4.51
C ALA A 29 10.43 9.58 -4.40
N SER A 30 11.16 8.46 -4.44
CA SER A 30 12.61 8.45 -4.35
C SER A 30 13.31 8.68 -5.69
N GLY A 31 12.56 8.79 -6.78
CA GLY A 31 13.11 8.99 -8.12
C GLY A 31 13.65 7.73 -8.78
N LYS A 32 13.45 6.57 -8.17
CA LYS A 32 13.85 5.28 -8.78
C LYS A 32 12.94 4.86 -9.91
N LEU A 33 11.68 5.29 -9.86
CA LEU A 33 10.73 5.20 -10.96
C LEU A 33 10.38 6.61 -11.39
N ASN A 34 10.50 6.88 -12.67
CA ASN A 34 10.27 8.20 -13.24
C ASN A 34 9.11 8.15 -14.23
N PRO A 35 8.47 9.30 -14.51
CA PRO A 35 7.43 9.36 -15.54
C PRO A 35 7.91 8.75 -16.85
N GLY A 36 7.09 7.92 -17.45
CA GLY A 36 7.42 7.23 -18.68
C GLY A 36 8.07 5.86 -18.50
N ASP A 37 8.53 5.55 -17.28
CA ASP A 37 9.09 4.23 -17.00
C ASP A 37 8.01 3.17 -17.10
N GLN A 38 8.34 2.04 -17.71
CA GLN A 38 7.42 0.95 -17.90
C GLN A 38 7.46 0.00 -16.70
N LEU A 39 6.28 -0.36 -16.21
CA LEU A 39 6.13 -1.40 -15.20
C LEU A 39 5.98 -2.76 -15.87
N PRO A 40 6.34 -3.85 -15.19
CA PRO A 40 6.03 -5.18 -15.69
C PRO A 40 4.51 -5.35 -15.81
N THR A 41 4.08 -6.24 -16.70
CA THR A 41 2.66 -6.56 -16.81
C THR A 41 2.18 -7.22 -15.52
N VAL A 42 0.87 -7.20 -15.28
CA VAL A 42 0.28 -7.90 -14.13
C VAL A 42 0.72 -9.36 -14.11
N ARG A 43 0.68 -10.02 -15.27
CA ARG A 43 1.06 -11.43 -15.38
C ARG A 43 2.52 -11.66 -15.07
N GLN A 44 3.40 -10.80 -15.59
CA GLN A 44 4.83 -10.89 -15.32
C GLN A 44 5.15 -10.71 -13.85
N LEU A 45 4.58 -9.69 -13.24
CA LEU A 45 4.85 -9.40 -11.83
C LEU A 45 4.27 -10.49 -10.92
N ALA A 46 3.08 -10.99 -11.21
CA ALA A 46 2.48 -12.08 -10.46
C ALA A 46 3.36 -13.34 -10.51
N SER A 47 3.90 -13.64 -11.68
CA SER A 47 4.81 -14.78 -11.87
C SER A 47 6.12 -14.59 -11.09
N GLU A 48 6.73 -13.42 -11.20
CA GLU A 48 8.00 -13.11 -10.52
C GLU A 48 7.88 -13.16 -9.00
N LEU A 49 6.79 -12.60 -8.48
CA LEU A 49 6.58 -12.54 -7.04
C LEU A 49 5.90 -13.79 -6.48
N ARG A 50 5.45 -14.68 -7.33
CA ARG A 50 4.70 -15.89 -6.97
C ARG A 50 3.45 -15.53 -6.16
N VAL A 51 2.72 -14.56 -6.66
CA VAL A 51 1.52 -14.01 -6.04
C VAL A 51 0.37 -14.18 -7.01
N ASN A 52 -0.83 -14.29 -6.48
CA ASN A 52 -2.04 -14.43 -7.28
C ASN A 52 -2.18 -13.25 -8.26
N PHE A 53 -2.54 -13.56 -9.50
CA PHE A 53 -2.78 -12.56 -10.54
C PHE A 53 -3.75 -11.47 -10.08
N ASN A 54 -4.84 -11.86 -9.40
CA ASN A 54 -5.85 -10.90 -8.96
C ASN A 54 -5.32 -9.92 -7.91
N THR A 55 -4.35 -10.35 -7.10
CA THR A 55 -3.69 -9.48 -6.11
C THR A 55 -2.91 -8.37 -6.81
N ILE A 56 -2.14 -8.74 -7.83
CA ILE A 56 -1.38 -7.75 -8.61
C ILE A 56 -2.32 -6.83 -9.39
N ALA A 57 -3.36 -7.41 -10.01
CA ALA A 57 -4.36 -6.63 -10.74
C ALA A 57 -5.03 -5.59 -9.85
N ARG A 58 -5.32 -5.95 -8.60
CA ARG A 58 -5.91 -5.03 -7.63
C ARG A 58 -4.96 -3.88 -7.31
N ALA A 59 -3.68 -4.19 -7.08
CA ALA A 59 -2.67 -3.17 -6.83
C ALA A 59 -2.56 -2.20 -8.00
N TYR A 60 -2.51 -2.72 -9.22
CA TYR A 60 -2.40 -1.88 -10.42
C TYR A 60 -3.65 -1.02 -10.62
N ARG A 61 -4.81 -1.56 -10.34
CA ARG A 61 -6.06 -0.80 -10.43
C ARG A 61 -6.06 0.38 -9.45
N MET A 62 -5.60 0.18 -8.23
CA MET A 62 -5.49 1.25 -7.24
C MET A 62 -4.52 2.33 -7.69
N LEU A 63 -3.37 1.93 -8.23
CA LEU A 63 -2.37 2.88 -8.74
C LEU A 63 -2.92 3.66 -9.94
N ASP A 64 -3.66 3.01 -10.82
CA ASP A 64 -4.30 3.65 -11.98
C ASP A 64 -5.36 4.66 -11.52
N GLU A 65 -6.23 4.27 -10.61
CA GLU A 65 -7.28 5.15 -10.08
C GLU A 65 -6.67 6.37 -9.37
N ALA A 66 -5.51 6.19 -8.74
CA ALA A 66 -4.79 7.28 -8.10
C ALA A 66 -3.99 8.16 -9.07
N GLY A 67 -3.97 7.82 -10.34
CA GLY A 67 -3.27 8.60 -11.36
C GLY A 67 -1.76 8.41 -11.37
N LEU A 68 -1.23 7.39 -10.70
CA LEU A 68 0.21 7.10 -10.66
C LEU A 68 0.69 6.32 -11.88
N ILE A 69 -0.16 5.52 -12.46
CA ILE A 69 0.16 4.71 -13.63
C ILE A 69 -0.95 4.80 -14.67
N SER A 70 -0.59 4.46 -15.90
CA SER A 70 -1.54 4.32 -17.00
C SER A 70 -1.28 3.01 -17.72
N THR A 71 -2.34 2.24 -17.89
CA THR A 71 -2.29 1.00 -18.68
C THR A 71 -2.79 1.32 -20.08
N GLN A 72 -1.92 1.09 -21.08
CA GLN A 72 -2.26 1.29 -22.48
C GLN A 72 -2.35 -0.08 -23.15
N GLN A 73 -3.52 -0.40 -23.68
CA GLN A 73 -3.73 -1.67 -24.35
C GLN A 73 -2.71 -1.89 -25.47
N GLY A 74 -2.06 -3.06 -25.44
CA GLY A 74 -1.06 -3.42 -26.43
C GLY A 74 0.31 -2.78 -26.26
N ARG A 75 0.48 -1.85 -25.31
CA ARG A 75 1.74 -1.15 -25.10
C ARG A 75 2.34 -1.34 -23.70
N GLY A 76 1.51 -1.60 -22.70
CA GLY A 76 1.96 -1.85 -21.34
C GLY A 76 1.47 -0.82 -20.35
N THR A 77 2.07 -0.86 -19.18
CA THR A 77 1.75 0.01 -18.05
C THR A 77 2.93 0.92 -17.78
N TYR A 78 2.67 2.21 -17.65
CA TYR A 78 3.71 3.25 -17.51
C TYR A 78 3.44 4.13 -16.32
N ILE A 79 4.52 4.63 -15.72
CA ILE A 79 4.43 5.64 -14.67
C ILE A 79 3.99 6.96 -15.32
N LEU A 80 2.97 7.58 -14.75
CA LEU A 80 2.49 8.87 -15.23
C LEU A 80 3.32 10.01 -14.67
N ASP A 81 3.28 11.13 -15.35
CA ASP A 81 3.83 12.37 -14.85
C ASP A 81 3.14 12.73 -13.53
N GLN A 82 3.75 13.58 -12.73
CA GLN A 82 3.37 13.83 -11.33
C GLN A 82 1.87 13.76 -11.11
N PRO A 83 1.40 12.88 -10.21
CA PRO A 83 -0.02 12.88 -9.85
C PRO A 83 -0.39 14.22 -9.24
N GLU A 84 -1.64 14.61 -9.41
CA GLU A 84 -2.14 15.83 -8.78
C GLU A 84 -1.91 15.75 -7.28
N GLU A 85 -1.64 16.91 -6.68
CA GLU A 85 -1.45 17.03 -5.24
C GLU A 85 -2.67 16.47 -4.52
N GLY A 86 -2.44 15.55 -3.58
CA GLY A 86 -3.51 14.91 -2.81
C GLY A 86 -3.85 13.49 -3.23
N LEU A 87 -3.43 13.03 -4.40
CA LEU A 87 -3.70 11.65 -4.82
C LEU A 87 -2.94 10.63 -3.97
N GLY A 88 -1.71 10.96 -3.58
CA GLY A 88 -0.94 10.13 -2.65
C GLY A 88 -1.61 10.03 -1.28
N ASP A 89 -2.19 11.14 -0.81
CA ASP A 89 -2.92 11.17 0.46
C ASP A 89 -4.21 10.35 0.38
N LEU A 90 -4.89 10.38 -0.74
CA LEU A 90 -6.08 9.58 -0.96
C LEU A 90 -5.75 8.09 -0.89
N LEU A 91 -4.65 7.69 -1.51
CA LEU A 91 -4.19 6.31 -1.48
C LEU A 91 -3.82 5.87 -0.07
N LYS A 92 -3.12 6.73 0.69
CA LYS A 92 -2.78 6.47 2.09
C LYS A 92 -4.04 6.29 2.94
N LYS A 93 -5.05 7.11 2.71
CA LYS A 93 -6.31 7.02 3.44
C LYS A 93 -7.01 5.70 3.16
N GLU A 94 -7.05 5.26 1.91
CA GLU A 94 -7.66 3.99 1.53
C GLU A 94 -6.92 2.81 2.15
N THR A 95 -5.59 2.81 2.13
CA THR A 95 -4.80 1.74 2.73
C THR A 95 -4.95 1.70 4.25
N LEU A 96 -5.05 2.85 4.90
CA LEU A 96 -5.29 2.94 6.34
C LEU A 96 -6.64 2.32 6.71
N GLU A 97 -7.68 2.61 5.95
CA GLU A 97 -9.00 2.04 6.19
C GLU A 97 -8.99 0.51 6.06
N VAL A 98 -8.34 -0.02 5.05
CA VAL A 98 -8.24 -1.46 4.84
C VAL A 98 -7.48 -2.13 5.98
N GLN A 99 -6.35 -1.57 6.38
CA GLN A 99 -5.54 -2.13 7.46
C GLN A 99 -6.27 -2.05 8.80
N THR A 100 -6.96 -0.96 9.05
CA THR A 100 -7.72 -0.78 10.28
C THR A 100 -8.88 -1.77 10.37
N ALA A 101 -9.63 -1.92 9.29
CA ALA A 101 -10.75 -2.88 9.24
C ALA A 101 -10.26 -4.31 9.48
N ARG A 102 -9.13 -4.66 8.90
CA ARG A 102 -8.54 -5.98 9.05
C ARG A 102 -8.07 -6.23 10.49
N PHE A 103 -7.42 -5.24 11.08
CA PHE A 103 -6.97 -5.28 12.47
C PHE A 103 -8.16 -5.47 13.43
N LEU A 104 -9.23 -4.70 13.24
CA LEU A 104 -10.43 -4.79 14.05
C LEU A 104 -11.13 -6.13 13.89
N ALA A 105 -11.21 -6.64 12.67
CA ALA A 105 -11.82 -7.94 12.39
C ALA A 105 -11.07 -9.07 13.12
N GLU A 106 -9.75 -9.02 13.11
CA GLU A 106 -8.91 -10.02 13.78
C GLU A 106 -9.12 -9.99 15.30
N LEU A 107 -9.13 -8.81 15.90
CA LEU A 107 -9.36 -8.68 17.34
C LEU A 107 -10.76 -9.13 17.73
N THR A 108 -11.75 -8.81 16.92
CA THR A 108 -13.13 -9.25 17.15
C THR A 108 -13.22 -10.78 17.10
N ARG A 109 -12.51 -11.40 16.16
CA ARG A 109 -12.46 -12.86 16.04
C ARG A 109 -11.83 -13.50 17.27
N GLN A 110 -10.87 -12.83 17.89
CA GLN A 110 -10.22 -13.30 19.11
C GLN A 110 -11.08 -13.12 20.36
N GLY A 111 -12.22 -12.46 20.24
CA GLY A 111 -13.19 -12.30 21.32
C GLY A 111 -13.15 -10.96 22.03
N TYR A 112 -12.31 -10.02 21.59
CA TYR A 112 -12.28 -8.68 22.19
C TYR A 112 -13.52 -7.89 21.78
N THR A 113 -14.07 -7.11 22.71
CA THR A 113 -15.22 -6.27 22.44
C THR A 113 -14.77 -4.95 21.80
N PRO A 114 -15.66 -4.27 21.04
CA PRO A 114 -15.37 -2.95 20.48
C PRO A 114 -14.93 -1.93 21.55
N GLN A 115 -15.50 -1.99 22.75
CA GLN A 115 -15.16 -1.09 23.85
C GLN A 115 -13.74 -1.34 24.34
N GLU A 116 -13.34 -2.61 24.53
CA GLU A 116 -11.99 -2.97 24.93
C GLU A 116 -10.95 -2.50 23.92
N ILE A 117 -11.25 -2.69 22.63
CA ILE A 117 -10.37 -2.28 21.53
C ILE A 117 -10.20 -0.76 21.54
N LYS A 118 -11.30 -0.03 21.62
CA LYS A 118 -11.29 1.43 21.60
C LYS A 118 -10.47 2.00 22.76
N GLU A 119 -10.71 1.52 23.98
CA GLU A 119 -9.99 1.98 25.16
C GLU A 119 -8.49 1.70 25.06
N THR A 120 -8.12 0.55 24.53
CA THR A 120 -6.72 0.18 24.38
C THR A 120 -6.03 1.06 23.33
N ILE A 121 -6.69 1.33 22.21
CA ILE A 121 -6.16 2.21 21.17
C ILE A 121 -5.94 3.62 21.72
N GLU A 122 -6.92 4.17 22.41
CA GLU A 122 -6.84 5.52 22.98
C GLU A 122 -5.68 5.63 23.98
N ARG A 123 -5.48 4.61 24.81
CA ARG A 123 -4.41 4.57 25.77
C ARG A 123 -3.04 4.53 25.10
N ASN A 124 -2.88 3.70 24.06
CA ASN A 124 -1.63 3.63 23.31
C ASN A 124 -1.30 4.91 22.57
N GLN A 125 -2.31 5.58 22.01
CA GLN A 125 -2.12 6.86 21.36
C GLN A 125 -1.67 7.95 22.32
N ALA A 126 -2.25 7.96 23.53
CA ALA A 126 -1.86 8.91 24.57
C ALA A 126 -0.41 8.69 24.99
N ASP A 127 0.02 7.44 25.14
CA ASP A 127 1.39 7.10 25.49
C ASP A 127 2.39 7.50 24.40
N GLU A 128 2.07 7.28 23.14
CA GLU A 128 2.90 7.69 22.01
C GLU A 128 3.03 9.21 21.91
N LEU A 129 1.94 9.94 22.09
CA LEU A 129 1.96 11.39 22.07
C LEU A 129 2.82 11.94 23.23
N SER A 130 2.73 11.32 24.39
CA SER A 130 3.54 11.68 25.54
C SER A 130 5.02 11.48 25.27
N ASN A 131 5.38 10.37 24.65
CA ASN A 131 6.77 10.06 24.31
C ASN A 131 7.32 10.96 23.20
N SER A 132 6.50 11.37 22.26
CA SER A 132 6.93 12.23 21.16
C SER A 132 7.12 13.69 21.60
N GLU A 133 6.53 14.10 22.72
CA GLU A 133 6.66 15.45 23.27
C GLU A 133 7.86 15.59 24.22
N GLU A 134 8.48 14.50 24.62
CA GLU A 134 9.67 14.57 25.46
C GLU A 134 10.87 15.07 24.65
N PRO A 135 11.50 16.18 25.07
CA PRO A 135 12.71 16.65 24.40
C PRO A 135 13.83 15.62 24.59
N ALA A 136 14.48 15.29 23.50
CA ALA A 136 15.62 14.38 23.52
C ALA A 136 16.78 14.98 24.33
#